data_53260a645e79ec73b3abfdf08f5b4370
#
_entry.id   53260a645e79ec73b3abfdf08f5b4370
#
_cell.length_a   1.000
_cell.length_b   1.000
_cell.length_c   1.000
_cell.angle_alpha   90.00
_cell.angle_beta   90.00
_cell.angle_gamma   90.00
#
_symmetry.space_group_name_H-M   'P 1'
#
loop_
_entity.id
_entity.type
_entity.pdbx_description
1 polymer ?
#
loop_
_entity_poly.entity_id
_entity_poly.type
_entity_poly.pdbx_seq_one_letter_code
_entity_poly.pdbx_strand_id
1 'polypeptide(L)'
;MFNIRKQLTRLYFSSVLGNLSLTGAWVAILAARGYTLVEIGIAETVFHIVSLLFEIPSGVLADVFGRKKMLIVSTLMRMIGCAVMIASRNHFMVCLSIAFVALAYNFSSGSGDALAYDSLKAAGQERRFEAYESNQLVIYRLCSGLSTLCAGFALQIGHRIAYATDIFAGLVQLCLLFSLQEMCPGAAEKGKSLVKKLFSCFRESLAFICSAKKALPLMMCNSLVGAMDILLLFFLQAKLPEKGIPGWALGPALLLLEMGGIVGSRLILKWRDIRYLHLFLLSCLMVLAGILLEHSPSYFPMVLGGFIAAMGDDALQVRTNARLQDMFPSEQRATLTSVESFSFSTIMVVLSPLAGFFFSHW
;
A
#
# COMPACT_ATOMS: atom_id res chain seq x y z
N MET A 1 13.78 24.40 22.64
CA MET A 1 13.23 23.41 23.56
C MET A 1 12.38 22.43 22.76
N PHE A 2 12.64 21.12 22.80
CA PHE A 2 11.87 20.09 22.09
C PHE A 2 10.42 20.04 22.61
N ASN A 3 9.45 20.09 21.69
CA ASN A 3 8.04 20.05 22.05
C ASN A 3 7.37 18.87 21.34
N ILE A 4 7.12 17.79 22.09
CA ILE A 4 6.56 16.55 21.60
C ILE A 4 5.17 16.74 20.94
N ARG A 5 4.31 17.62 21.49
CA ARG A 5 3.00 17.89 20.88
C ARG A 5 3.14 18.47 19.48
N LYS A 6 4.03 19.46 19.29
CA LYS A 6 4.29 20.04 17.97
C LYS A 6 4.87 19.01 17.00
N GLN A 7 5.77 18.15 17.49
CA GLN A 7 6.37 17.06 16.69
C GLN A 7 5.29 16.10 16.17
N LEU A 8 4.46 15.54 17.06
CA LEU A 8 3.40 14.62 16.70
C LEU A 8 2.33 15.26 15.81
N THR A 9 1.91 16.49 16.11
CA THR A 9 0.95 17.22 15.27
C THR A 9 1.46 17.38 13.84
N ARG A 10 2.74 17.74 13.66
CA ARG A 10 3.36 17.84 12.32
C ARG A 10 3.44 16.50 11.61
N LEU A 11 3.72 15.41 12.33
CA LEU A 11 3.70 14.06 11.78
C LEU A 11 2.29 13.66 11.31
N TYR A 12 1.25 13.94 12.11
CA TYR A 12 -0.14 13.70 11.71
C TYR A 12 -0.53 14.50 10.46
N PHE A 13 -0.22 15.79 10.40
CA PHE A 13 -0.49 16.60 9.21
C PHE A 13 0.30 16.12 8.00
N SER A 14 1.55 15.70 8.18
CA SER A 14 2.36 15.09 7.12
C SER A 14 1.71 13.80 6.61
N SER A 15 1.15 12.97 7.50
CA SER A 15 0.43 11.75 7.11
C SER A 15 -0.86 12.06 6.34
N VAL A 16 -1.63 13.07 6.75
CA VAL A 16 -2.82 13.51 5.99
C VAL A 16 -2.43 13.90 4.57
N LEU A 17 -1.40 14.77 4.41
CA LEU A 17 -0.92 15.21 3.09
C LEU A 17 -0.30 14.08 2.26
N GLY A 18 0.24 13.06 2.93
CA GLY A 18 0.81 11.88 2.29
C GLY A 18 -0.23 10.89 1.79
N ASN A 19 -1.36 10.77 2.48
CA ASN A 19 -2.39 9.76 2.19
C ASN A 19 -3.61 10.35 1.46
N LEU A 20 -3.86 11.67 1.54
CA LEU A 20 -4.94 12.31 0.79
C LEU A 20 -4.45 12.64 -0.62
N SER A 21 -5.04 12.01 -1.63
CA SER A 21 -4.64 12.13 -3.03
C SER A 21 -5.85 12.06 -3.97
N LEU A 22 -5.87 12.89 -5.00
CA LEU A 22 -6.83 12.76 -6.09
C LEU A 22 -6.45 11.65 -7.08
N THR A 23 -5.23 11.12 -6.98
CA THR A 23 -4.73 10.06 -7.87
C THR A 23 -4.91 8.65 -7.28
N GLY A 24 -5.69 8.49 -6.21
CA GLY A 24 -5.98 7.19 -5.60
C GLY A 24 -6.57 6.17 -6.57
N ALA A 25 -7.42 6.61 -7.51
CA ALA A 25 -7.93 5.79 -8.60
C ALA A 25 -7.03 5.88 -9.86
N TRP A 26 -5.73 5.68 -9.69
CA TRP A 26 -4.72 5.83 -10.75
C TRP A 26 -4.96 4.90 -11.95
N VAL A 27 -5.52 3.72 -11.73
CA VAL A 27 -5.88 2.77 -12.80
C VAL A 27 -6.98 3.36 -13.68
N ALA A 28 -8.04 3.93 -13.09
CA ALA A 28 -9.08 4.62 -13.85
C ALA A 28 -8.51 5.79 -14.67
N ILE A 29 -7.56 6.53 -14.08
CA ILE A 29 -6.89 7.65 -14.76
C ILE A 29 -6.07 7.15 -15.96
N LEU A 30 -5.33 6.03 -15.82
CA LEU A 30 -4.55 5.45 -16.93
C LEU A 30 -5.46 4.86 -18.02
N ALA A 31 -6.53 4.16 -17.64
CA ALA A 31 -7.53 3.65 -18.58
C ALA A 31 -8.19 4.79 -19.37
N ALA A 32 -8.58 5.88 -18.72
CA ALA A 32 -9.13 7.07 -19.36
C ALA A 32 -8.13 7.76 -20.32
N ARG A 33 -6.80 7.53 -20.15
CA ARG A 33 -5.75 7.97 -21.06
C ARG A 33 -5.51 7.02 -22.24
N GLY A 34 -6.25 5.88 -22.31
CA GLY A 34 -6.15 4.90 -23.38
C GLY A 34 -5.11 3.80 -23.16
N TYR A 35 -4.53 3.68 -21.96
CA TYR A 35 -3.66 2.54 -21.65
C TYR A 35 -4.48 1.26 -21.43
N THR A 36 -3.99 0.17 -22.00
CA THR A 36 -4.61 -1.16 -21.86
C THR A 36 -4.42 -1.72 -20.46
N LEU A 37 -5.28 -2.67 -20.07
CA LEU A 37 -5.15 -3.33 -18.76
C LEU A 37 -3.82 -4.11 -18.64
N VAL A 38 -3.27 -4.59 -19.75
CA VAL A 38 -1.95 -5.22 -19.78
C VAL A 38 -0.84 -4.22 -19.44
N GLU A 39 -0.86 -3.04 -20.05
CA GLU A 39 0.10 -1.97 -19.77
C GLU A 39 0.00 -1.50 -18.32
N ILE A 40 -1.23 -1.40 -17.78
CA ILE A 40 -1.47 -1.07 -16.38
C ILE A 40 -0.91 -2.17 -15.46
N GLY A 41 -1.14 -3.44 -15.78
CA GLY A 41 -0.57 -4.58 -15.05
C GLY A 41 0.96 -4.61 -15.08
N ILE A 42 1.59 -4.24 -16.21
CA ILE A 42 3.06 -4.10 -16.29
C ILE A 42 3.55 -2.94 -15.40
N ALA A 43 2.85 -1.81 -15.37
CA ALA A 43 3.20 -0.70 -14.50
C ALA A 43 3.13 -1.11 -13.01
N GLU A 44 2.12 -1.88 -12.61
CA GLU A 44 2.01 -2.44 -11.27
C GLU A 44 3.15 -3.44 -10.98
N THR A 45 3.52 -4.25 -11.95
CA THR A 45 4.70 -5.13 -11.85
C THR A 45 5.97 -4.33 -11.55
N VAL A 46 6.17 -3.18 -12.22
CA VAL A 46 7.31 -2.30 -11.96
C VAL A 46 7.29 -1.78 -10.53
N PHE A 47 6.11 -1.40 -10.00
CA PHE A 47 5.98 -1.01 -8.59
C PHE A 47 6.52 -2.10 -7.66
N HIS A 48 6.07 -3.33 -7.83
CA HIS A 48 6.44 -4.45 -6.96
C HIS A 48 7.89 -4.90 -7.12
N ILE A 49 8.45 -4.85 -8.34
CA ILE A 49 9.89 -5.12 -8.55
C ILE A 49 10.74 -4.09 -7.80
N VAL A 50 10.43 -2.81 -7.94
CA VAL A 50 11.17 -1.75 -7.24
C VAL A 50 10.99 -1.87 -5.73
N SER A 51 9.76 -2.16 -5.25
CA SER A 51 9.51 -2.40 -3.83
C SER A 51 10.35 -3.56 -3.29
N LEU A 52 10.40 -4.70 -3.97
CA LEU A 52 11.22 -5.86 -3.58
C LEU A 52 12.72 -5.50 -3.48
N LEU A 53 13.22 -4.75 -4.45
CA LEU A 53 14.63 -4.38 -4.49
C LEU A 53 15.03 -3.39 -3.38
N PHE A 54 14.10 -2.52 -2.97
CA PHE A 54 14.37 -1.44 -2.02
C PHE A 54 13.78 -1.66 -0.63
N GLU A 55 13.03 -2.73 -0.37
CA GLU A 55 12.46 -3.04 0.95
C GLU A 55 13.54 -3.06 2.04
N ILE A 56 14.58 -3.87 1.87
CA ILE A 56 15.69 -3.97 2.82
C ILE A 56 16.61 -2.74 2.76
N PRO A 57 17.05 -2.26 1.57
CA PRO A 57 17.88 -1.06 1.48
C PRO A 57 17.29 0.17 2.15
N SER A 58 15.98 0.41 2.02
CA SER A 58 15.33 1.59 2.59
C SER A 58 15.44 1.63 4.12
N GLY A 59 15.23 0.51 4.80
CA GLY A 59 15.40 0.40 6.25
C GLY A 59 16.82 0.70 6.70
N VAL A 60 17.83 0.12 6.02
CA VAL A 60 19.25 0.39 6.31
C VAL A 60 19.61 1.85 6.08
N LEU A 61 19.10 2.46 5.01
CA LEU A 61 19.31 3.89 4.73
C LEU A 61 18.66 4.77 5.80
N ALA A 62 17.48 4.40 6.30
CA ALA A 62 16.81 5.12 7.39
C ALA A 62 17.64 5.10 8.68
N ASP A 63 18.26 3.97 9.00
CA ASP A 63 19.12 3.84 10.16
C ASP A 63 20.43 4.63 10.03
N VAL A 64 21.00 4.73 8.80
CA VAL A 64 22.26 5.42 8.55
C VAL A 64 22.10 6.94 8.41
N PHE A 65 21.10 7.38 7.65
CA PHE A 65 20.94 8.79 7.30
C PHE A 65 19.96 9.53 8.23
N GLY A 66 19.14 8.80 8.98
CA GLY A 66 18.09 9.31 9.85
C GLY A 66 16.71 9.30 9.20
N ARG A 67 15.71 9.13 10.03
CA ARG A 67 14.32 8.85 9.64
C ARG A 67 13.63 10.05 9.00
N LYS A 68 13.87 11.25 9.54
CA LYS A 68 13.38 12.52 8.96
C LYS A 68 13.87 12.71 7.51
N LYS A 69 15.16 12.43 7.25
CA LYS A 69 15.71 12.57 5.90
C LYS A 69 15.07 11.59 4.92
N MET A 70 14.78 10.37 5.38
CA MET A 70 14.11 9.38 4.53
C MET A 70 12.68 9.79 4.19
N LEU A 71 11.94 10.41 5.13
CA LEU A 71 10.62 10.97 4.84
C LEU A 71 10.68 12.13 3.81
N ILE A 72 11.72 12.97 3.90
CA ILE A 72 11.95 14.04 2.91
C ILE A 72 12.25 13.44 1.54
N VAL A 73 13.15 12.46 1.45
CA VAL A 73 13.50 11.77 0.20
C VAL A 73 12.26 11.07 -0.37
N SER A 74 11.47 10.38 0.46
CA SER A 74 10.20 9.77 0.05
C SER A 74 9.27 10.78 -0.62
N THR A 75 9.03 11.92 0.04
CA THR A 75 8.16 12.98 -0.51
C THR A 75 8.70 13.52 -1.84
N LEU A 76 10.03 13.72 -1.95
CA LEU A 76 10.65 14.16 -3.21
C LEU A 76 10.49 13.10 -4.32
N MET A 77 10.69 11.81 -4.02
CA MET A 77 10.48 10.74 -5.01
C MET A 77 9.04 10.71 -5.50
N ARG A 78 8.06 10.84 -4.59
CA ARG A 78 6.64 10.93 -4.96
C ARG A 78 6.36 12.14 -5.87
N MET A 79 6.88 13.32 -5.55
CA MET A 79 6.70 14.51 -6.38
C MET A 79 7.35 14.35 -7.76
N ILE A 80 8.54 13.74 -7.84
CA ILE A 80 9.20 13.43 -9.11
C ILE A 80 8.33 12.46 -9.91
N GLY A 81 7.81 11.40 -9.27
CA GLY A 81 6.87 10.47 -9.90
C GLY A 81 5.64 11.18 -10.48
N CYS A 82 5.01 12.05 -9.70
CA CYS A 82 3.86 12.86 -10.18
C CYS A 82 4.26 13.77 -11.36
N ALA A 83 5.41 14.43 -11.31
CA ALA A 83 5.90 15.29 -12.41
C ALA A 83 6.17 14.48 -13.69
N VAL A 84 6.79 13.28 -13.55
CA VAL A 84 6.99 12.36 -14.69
C VAL A 84 5.64 11.90 -15.25
N MET A 85 4.65 11.60 -14.40
CA MET A 85 3.32 11.20 -14.84
C MET A 85 2.60 12.32 -15.61
N ILE A 86 2.71 13.57 -15.17
CA ILE A 86 2.16 14.74 -15.88
C ILE A 86 2.79 14.89 -17.27
N ALA A 87 4.10 14.67 -17.36
CA ALA A 87 4.87 14.78 -18.60
C ALA A 87 4.78 13.51 -19.48
N SER A 88 4.25 12.41 -18.95
CA SER A 88 4.26 11.12 -19.63
C SER A 88 3.45 11.13 -20.93
N ARG A 89 4.11 10.66 -22.00
CA ARG A 89 3.52 10.53 -23.34
C ARG A 89 3.50 9.07 -23.83
N ASN A 90 4.20 8.19 -23.16
CA ASN A 90 4.32 6.80 -23.52
C ASN A 90 4.33 5.91 -22.26
N HIS A 91 4.16 4.62 -22.44
CA HIS A 91 4.09 3.64 -21.35
C HIS A 91 5.39 3.58 -20.53
N PHE A 92 6.57 3.75 -21.17
CA PHE A 92 7.84 3.75 -20.44
C PHE A 92 7.90 4.86 -19.37
N MET A 93 7.44 6.07 -19.71
CA MET A 93 7.37 7.18 -18.73
C MET A 93 6.36 6.90 -17.61
N VAL A 94 5.25 6.20 -17.90
CA VAL A 94 4.30 5.75 -16.86
C VAL A 94 5.01 4.78 -15.91
N CYS A 95 5.69 3.77 -16.42
CA CYS A 95 6.47 2.82 -15.62
C CYS A 95 7.55 3.53 -14.78
N LEU A 96 8.25 4.51 -15.36
CA LEU A 96 9.25 5.31 -14.64
C LEU A 96 8.61 6.12 -13.50
N SER A 97 7.44 6.72 -13.73
CA SER A 97 6.67 7.41 -12.69
C SER A 97 6.31 6.47 -11.55
N ILE A 98 5.77 5.29 -11.87
CA ILE A 98 5.40 4.26 -10.88
C ILE A 98 6.63 3.76 -10.11
N ALA A 99 7.80 3.63 -10.76
CA ALA A 99 9.05 3.28 -10.07
C ALA A 99 9.44 4.33 -9.01
N PHE A 100 9.29 5.62 -9.30
CA PHE A 100 9.52 6.68 -8.31
C PHE A 100 8.50 6.64 -7.16
N VAL A 101 7.25 6.30 -7.44
CA VAL A 101 6.20 6.12 -6.39
C VAL A 101 6.55 4.93 -5.51
N ALA A 102 7.02 3.81 -6.07
CA ALA A 102 7.48 2.65 -5.31
C ALA A 102 8.69 2.98 -4.39
N LEU A 103 9.66 3.74 -4.89
CA LEU A 103 10.77 4.25 -4.07
C LEU A 103 10.27 5.13 -2.91
N ALA A 104 9.31 6.02 -3.21
CA ALA A 104 8.69 6.86 -2.19
C ALA A 104 8.00 6.02 -1.10
N TYR A 105 7.26 4.99 -1.49
CA TYR A 105 6.62 4.04 -0.57
C TYR A 105 7.66 3.39 0.36
N ASN A 106 8.71 2.81 -0.21
CA ASN A 106 9.75 2.12 0.57
C ASN A 106 10.49 3.06 1.53
N PHE A 107 10.83 4.28 1.11
CA PHE A 107 11.53 5.24 1.96
C PHE A 107 10.65 5.80 3.09
N SER A 108 9.32 5.82 2.92
CA SER A 108 8.39 6.20 3.99
C SER A 108 8.08 5.06 4.94
N SER A 109 8.10 3.81 4.45
CA SER A 109 7.75 2.61 5.21
C SER A 109 8.55 2.52 6.51
N GLY A 110 7.85 2.48 7.65
CA GLY A 110 8.42 2.43 8.98
C GLY A 110 9.17 3.69 9.45
N SER A 111 9.56 4.61 8.54
CA SER A 111 10.33 5.80 8.92
C SER A 111 9.53 6.79 9.76
N GLY A 112 8.24 6.96 9.46
CA GLY A 112 7.34 7.85 10.19
C GLY A 112 7.07 7.36 11.61
N ASP A 113 6.74 6.08 11.76
CA ASP A 113 6.40 5.45 13.03
C ASP A 113 7.61 5.38 13.94
N ALA A 114 8.74 5.05 13.38
CA ALA A 114 9.99 5.04 14.09
C ALA A 114 10.43 6.44 14.56
N LEU A 115 10.26 7.50 13.73
CA LEU A 115 10.53 8.88 14.17
C LEU A 115 9.57 9.32 15.30
N ALA A 116 8.30 8.91 15.23
CA ALA A 116 7.32 9.16 16.28
C ALA A 116 7.69 8.44 17.58
N TYR A 117 8.06 7.15 17.50
CA TYR A 117 8.49 6.37 18.65
C TYR A 117 9.72 7.00 19.34
N ASP A 118 10.76 7.32 18.56
CA ASP A 118 11.97 7.95 19.07
C ASP A 118 11.67 9.32 19.71
N SER A 119 10.74 10.09 19.12
CA SER A 119 10.30 11.38 19.66
C SER A 119 9.57 11.22 21.00
N LEU A 120 8.70 10.21 21.10
CA LEU A 120 7.99 9.89 22.34
C LEU A 120 8.95 9.38 23.43
N LYS A 121 9.91 8.53 23.06
CA LYS A 121 10.95 8.01 23.95
C LYS A 121 11.82 9.13 24.49
N ALA A 122 12.25 10.07 23.64
CA ALA A 122 13.02 11.24 24.07
C ALA A 122 12.24 12.15 25.04
N ALA A 123 10.90 12.09 25.01
CA ALA A 123 10.02 12.82 25.93
C ALA A 123 9.58 11.99 27.15
N GLY A 124 10.01 10.72 27.31
CA GLY A 124 9.58 9.81 28.38
C GLY A 124 8.10 9.42 28.30
N GLN A 125 7.53 9.37 27.08
CA GLN A 125 6.10 9.15 26.83
C GLN A 125 5.83 7.95 25.91
N GLU A 126 6.66 6.90 25.94
CA GLU A 126 6.58 5.72 25.05
C GLU A 126 5.19 5.07 25.08
N ARG A 127 4.52 5.06 26.24
CA ARG A 127 3.16 4.49 26.40
C ARG A 127 2.11 5.13 25.47
N ARG A 128 2.39 6.31 24.92
CA ARG A 128 1.50 7.00 23.98
C ARG A 128 1.67 6.54 22.54
N PHE A 129 2.63 5.65 22.26
CA PHE A 129 2.89 5.16 20.90
C PHE A 129 1.72 4.37 20.34
N GLU A 130 1.07 3.51 21.14
CA GLU A 130 -0.14 2.79 20.70
C GLU A 130 -1.26 3.73 20.26
N ALA A 131 -1.46 4.85 20.99
CA ALA A 131 -2.44 5.86 20.62
C ALA A 131 -2.03 6.60 19.34
N TYR A 132 -0.73 6.81 19.11
CA TYR A 132 -0.20 7.38 17.87
C TYR A 132 -0.50 6.45 16.67
N GLU A 133 -0.16 5.17 16.77
CA GLU A 133 -0.43 4.15 15.75
C GLU A 133 -1.93 4.06 15.41
N SER A 134 -2.78 4.01 16.43
CA SER A 134 -4.24 4.01 16.25
C SER A 134 -4.73 5.23 15.47
N ASN A 135 -4.22 6.42 15.80
CA ASN A 135 -4.57 7.65 15.09
C ASN A 135 -4.05 7.65 13.64
N GLN A 136 -2.85 7.10 13.38
CA GLN A 136 -2.30 6.97 12.03
C GLN A 136 -3.18 6.06 11.17
N LEU A 137 -3.65 4.95 11.72
CA LEU A 137 -4.58 4.05 11.03
C LEU A 137 -5.90 4.75 10.68
N VAL A 138 -6.46 5.53 11.62
CA VAL A 138 -7.68 6.33 11.37
C VAL A 138 -7.44 7.35 10.26
N ILE A 139 -6.32 8.09 10.31
CA ILE A 139 -5.95 9.07 9.27
C ILE A 139 -5.84 8.37 7.91
N TYR A 140 -5.13 7.25 7.85
CA TYR A 140 -4.97 6.46 6.62
C TYR A 140 -6.33 6.05 6.04
N ARG A 141 -7.21 5.43 6.85
CA ARG A 141 -8.53 4.97 6.40
C ARG A 141 -9.43 6.11 5.93
N LEU A 142 -9.45 7.24 6.65
CA LEU A 142 -10.25 8.41 6.26
C LEU A 142 -9.72 9.07 4.98
N CYS A 143 -8.41 9.23 4.86
CA CYS A 143 -7.81 9.81 3.66
C CYS A 143 -7.97 8.90 2.43
N SER A 144 -7.78 7.58 2.58
CA SER A 144 -7.99 6.59 1.52
C SER A 144 -9.45 6.59 1.06
N GLY A 145 -10.41 6.51 1.98
CA GLY A 145 -11.83 6.55 1.64
C GLY A 145 -12.23 7.85 0.94
N LEU A 146 -11.71 9.00 1.39
CA LEU A 146 -11.98 10.29 0.74
C LEU A 146 -11.33 10.36 -0.65
N SER A 147 -10.10 9.85 -0.81
CA SER A 147 -9.43 9.75 -2.11
C SER A 147 -10.22 8.89 -3.08
N THR A 148 -10.72 7.74 -2.62
CA THR A 148 -11.57 6.84 -3.42
C THR A 148 -12.88 7.53 -3.83
N LEU A 149 -13.53 8.26 -2.92
CA LEU A 149 -14.73 9.05 -3.25
C LEU A 149 -14.48 10.11 -4.32
N CYS A 150 -13.29 10.69 -4.37
CA CYS A 150 -12.92 11.69 -5.37
C CYS A 150 -12.54 11.10 -6.74
N ALA A 151 -12.59 9.77 -6.96
CA ALA A 151 -12.16 9.13 -8.21
C ALA A 151 -12.85 9.72 -9.46
N GLY A 152 -14.17 9.88 -9.44
CA GLY A 152 -14.91 10.45 -10.56
C GLY A 152 -14.57 11.90 -10.82
N PHE A 153 -14.34 12.69 -9.78
CA PHE A 153 -13.89 14.08 -9.90
C PHE A 153 -12.47 14.16 -10.50
N ALA A 154 -11.57 13.28 -10.08
CA ALA A 154 -10.21 13.19 -10.61
C ALA A 154 -10.21 12.92 -12.13
N LEU A 155 -11.12 12.06 -12.62
CA LEU A 155 -11.28 11.83 -14.06
C LEU A 155 -11.76 13.07 -14.80
N GLN A 156 -12.69 13.85 -14.22
CA GLN A 156 -13.23 15.06 -14.84
C GLN A 156 -12.19 16.18 -14.98
N ILE A 157 -11.37 16.44 -13.95
CA ILE A 157 -10.34 17.47 -13.99
C ILE A 157 -9.12 17.05 -14.83
N GLY A 158 -9.00 15.76 -15.12
CA GLY A 158 -7.93 15.19 -15.92
C GLY A 158 -6.63 14.93 -15.13
N HIS A 159 -5.85 13.99 -15.63
CA HIS A 159 -4.66 13.49 -14.96
C HIS A 159 -3.64 14.58 -14.57
N ARG A 160 -3.40 15.58 -15.44
CA ARG A 160 -2.40 16.64 -15.18
C ARG A 160 -2.74 17.43 -13.93
N ILE A 161 -4.01 17.83 -13.78
CA ILE A 161 -4.45 18.61 -12.62
C ILE A 161 -4.45 17.72 -11.39
N ALA A 162 -4.95 16.47 -11.47
CA ALA A 162 -4.95 15.53 -10.37
C ALA A 162 -3.53 15.30 -9.80
N TYR A 163 -2.54 14.99 -10.65
CA TYR A 163 -1.15 14.82 -10.21
C TYR A 163 -0.49 16.14 -9.75
N ALA A 164 -0.92 17.30 -10.30
CA ALA A 164 -0.42 18.60 -9.83
C ALA A 164 -0.88 18.92 -8.40
N THR A 165 -2.09 18.50 -8.00
CA THR A 165 -2.54 18.65 -6.60
C THR A 165 -1.68 17.84 -5.64
N ASP A 166 -1.23 16.62 -6.04
CA ASP A 166 -0.34 15.79 -5.23
C ASP A 166 1.06 16.40 -5.11
N ILE A 167 1.56 17.06 -6.16
CA ILE A 167 2.82 17.84 -6.08
C ILE A 167 2.65 19.00 -5.10
N PHE A 168 1.54 19.73 -5.16
CA PHE A 168 1.27 20.83 -4.24
C PHE A 168 1.18 20.34 -2.78
N ALA A 169 0.45 19.25 -2.53
CA ALA A 169 0.40 18.60 -1.22
C ALA A 169 1.80 18.17 -0.75
N GLY A 170 2.63 17.65 -1.66
CA GLY A 170 4.03 17.29 -1.40
C GLY A 170 4.88 18.49 -1.00
N LEU A 171 4.73 19.66 -1.64
CA LEU A 171 5.44 20.88 -1.25
C LEU A 171 5.07 21.30 0.18
N VAL A 172 3.80 21.31 0.53
CA VAL A 172 3.34 21.62 1.90
C VAL A 172 3.87 20.58 2.89
N GLN A 173 3.85 19.30 2.51
CA GLN A 173 4.40 18.22 3.33
C GLN A 173 5.91 18.41 3.58
N LEU A 174 6.70 18.80 2.57
CA LEU A 174 8.12 19.11 2.74
C LEU A 174 8.35 20.21 3.75
N CYS A 175 7.57 21.29 3.71
CA CYS A 175 7.67 22.37 4.72
C CYS A 175 7.45 21.84 6.14
N LEU A 176 6.47 20.94 6.34
CA LEU A 176 6.25 20.30 7.64
C LEU A 176 7.41 19.38 8.03
N LEU A 177 7.91 18.56 7.11
CA LEU A 177 9.03 17.63 7.36
C LEU A 177 10.32 18.36 7.70
N PHE A 178 10.64 19.48 7.02
CA PHE A 178 11.80 20.29 7.36
C PHE A 178 11.71 20.86 8.78
N SER A 179 10.51 21.14 9.27
CA SER A 179 10.27 21.65 10.61
C SER A 179 10.32 20.61 11.74
N LEU A 180 10.38 19.29 11.39
CA LEU A 180 10.55 18.20 12.36
C LEU A 180 11.98 18.18 12.91
N GLN A 181 12.14 17.61 14.10
CA GLN A 181 13.45 17.33 14.68
C GLN A 181 13.79 15.86 14.51
N GLU A 182 15.02 15.57 14.10
CA GLU A 182 15.57 14.22 14.10
C GLU A 182 15.98 13.85 15.52
N MET A 183 15.48 12.73 16.02
CA MET A 183 15.75 12.29 17.40
C MET A 183 16.97 11.37 17.48
N CYS A 184 17.15 10.53 16.49
CA CYS A 184 18.30 9.66 16.35
C CYS A 184 19.06 10.06 15.09
N PRO A 185 19.99 11.04 15.14
CA PRO A 185 20.86 11.29 14.01
C PRO A 185 21.62 10.01 13.74
N GLY A 186 21.39 9.43 12.56
CA GLY A 186 21.81 8.10 12.17
C GLY A 186 23.14 7.69 12.80
N ALA A 187 23.10 6.60 13.55
CA ALA A 187 24.31 6.01 14.09
C ALA A 187 25.06 5.37 12.92
N ALA A 188 25.76 6.20 12.15
CA ALA A 188 26.85 5.71 11.34
C ALA A 188 27.83 5.08 12.30
N GLU A 189 27.68 3.78 12.58
CA GLU A 189 28.78 3.01 13.19
C GLU A 189 30.01 3.26 12.33
N LYS A 190 30.88 4.14 12.82
CA LYS A 190 32.13 4.46 12.19
C LYS A 190 32.90 3.16 12.00
N GLY A 191 32.91 2.63 10.77
CA GLY A 191 33.74 1.48 10.43
C GLY A 191 33.09 0.33 9.66
N LYS A 192 31.77 0.18 9.60
CA LYS A 192 31.16 -0.88 8.77
C LYS A 192 30.73 -0.31 7.41
N SER A 193 31.23 -0.91 6.32
CA SER A 193 30.81 -0.58 4.97
C SER A 193 29.29 -0.77 4.84
N LEU A 194 28.58 0.22 4.29
CA LEU A 194 27.13 0.21 4.04
C LEU A 194 26.73 -1.04 3.25
N VAL A 195 27.57 -1.46 2.29
CA VAL A 195 27.38 -2.69 1.50
C VAL A 195 27.40 -3.94 2.37
N LYS A 196 28.29 -4.03 3.38
CA LYS A 196 28.31 -5.17 4.30
C LYS A 196 27.05 -5.23 5.17
N LYS A 197 26.55 -4.08 5.61
CA LYS A 197 25.30 -3.99 6.41
C LYS A 197 24.10 -4.42 5.56
N LEU A 198 24.00 -3.94 4.32
CA LEU A 198 22.95 -4.36 3.37
C LEU A 198 22.99 -5.87 3.12
N PHE A 199 24.16 -6.42 2.87
CA PHE A 199 24.31 -7.85 2.61
C PHE A 199 23.99 -8.71 3.84
N SER A 200 24.37 -8.28 5.06
CA SER A 200 24.00 -9.01 6.29
C SER A 200 22.48 -9.01 6.52
N CYS A 201 21.83 -7.86 6.38
CA CYS A 201 20.36 -7.76 6.51
C CYS A 201 19.63 -8.63 5.48
N PHE A 202 20.10 -8.62 4.22
CA PHE A 202 19.52 -9.46 3.18
C PHE A 202 19.66 -10.95 3.48
N ARG A 203 20.86 -11.38 3.93
CA ARG A 203 21.12 -12.77 4.31
C ARG A 203 20.26 -13.21 5.51
N GLU A 204 20.11 -12.34 6.51
CA GLU A 204 19.31 -12.61 7.71
C GLU A 204 17.82 -12.74 7.35
N SER A 205 17.30 -11.87 6.48
CA SER A 205 15.93 -11.95 5.97
C SER A 205 15.68 -13.24 5.19
N LEU A 206 16.61 -13.63 4.29
CA LEU A 206 16.51 -14.91 3.57
C LEU A 206 16.57 -16.12 4.52
N ALA A 207 17.48 -16.10 5.50
CA ALA A 207 17.57 -17.17 6.51
C ALA A 207 16.28 -17.28 7.32
N PHE A 208 15.66 -16.16 7.67
CA PHE A 208 14.36 -16.14 8.35
C PHE A 208 13.26 -16.76 7.48
N ILE A 209 13.15 -16.37 6.21
CA ILE A 209 12.19 -16.96 5.25
C ILE A 209 12.36 -18.47 5.17
N CYS A 210 13.62 -18.95 5.05
CA CYS A 210 13.92 -20.38 4.98
C CYS A 210 13.60 -21.13 6.29
N SER A 211 13.67 -20.47 7.43
CA SER A 211 13.34 -21.05 8.75
C SER A 211 11.83 -21.07 9.03
N ALA A 212 11.08 -20.15 8.46
CA ALA A 212 9.65 -19.95 8.72
C ALA A 212 8.74 -20.92 7.94
N LYS A 213 9.14 -22.19 7.80
CA LYS A 213 8.47 -23.22 6.95
C LYS A 213 6.96 -23.39 7.22
N LYS A 214 6.50 -23.18 8.45
CA LYS A 214 5.07 -23.30 8.82
C LYS A 214 4.28 -22.01 8.53
N ALA A 215 4.91 -20.85 8.58
CA ALA A 215 4.29 -19.56 8.33
C ALA A 215 4.18 -19.25 6.83
N LEU A 216 5.18 -19.65 6.05
CA LEU A 216 5.25 -19.37 4.61
C LEU A 216 3.99 -19.80 3.83
N PRO A 217 3.41 -21.00 4.01
CA PRO A 217 2.16 -21.36 3.34
C PRO A 217 0.99 -20.45 3.71
N LEU A 218 0.89 -20.01 4.97
CA LEU A 218 -0.17 -19.08 5.39
C LEU A 218 0.01 -17.72 4.72
N MET A 219 1.25 -17.20 4.69
CA MET A 219 1.57 -15.94 4.01
C MET A 219 1.28 -16.02 2.51
N MET A 220 1.70 -17.11 1.84
CA MET A 220 1.47 -17.30 0.41
C MET A 220 -0.03 -17.41 0.08
N CYS A 221 -0.81 -18.14 0.87
CA CYS A 221 -2.27 -18.23 0.71
C CYS A 221 -2.94 -16.86 0.88
N ASN A 222 -2.56 -16.10 1.91
CA ASN A 222 -3.07 -14.77 2.15
C ASN A 222 -2.70 -13.81 1.02
N SER A 223 -1.42 -13.78 0.66
CA SER A 223 -0.91 -12.93 -0.41
C SER A 223 -1.53 -13.24 -1.78
N LEU A 224 -1.85 -14.51 -2.05
CA LEU A 224 -2.50 -14.90 -3.30
C LEU A 224 -3.93 -14.35 -3.39
N VAL A 225 -4.72 -14.52 -2.33
CA VAL A 225 -6.11 -14.03 -2.28
C VAL A 225 -6.11 -12.51 -2.32
N GLY A 226 -5.27 -11.84 -1.50
CA GLY A 226 -5.18 -10.38 -1.48
C GLY A 226 -4.68 -9.78 -2.80
N ALA A 227 -3.73 -10.45 -3.48
CA ALA A 227 -3.26 -10.01 -4.79
C ALA A 227 -4.37 -10.09 -5.86
N MET A 228 -5.18 -11.14 -5.84
CA MET A 228 -6.31 -11.28 -6.77
C MET A 228 -7.42 -10.28 -6.47
N ASP A 229 -7.72 -10.00 -5.18
CA ASP A 229 -8.71 -9.00 -4.77
C ASP A 229 -8.29 -7.59 -5.19
N ILE A 230 -7.05 -7.19 -4.91
CA ILE A 230 -6.56 -5.84 -5.27
C ILE A 230 -6.46 -5.65 -6.78
N LEU A 231 -6.11 -6.68 -7.54
CA LEU A 231 -6.10 -6.64 -9.00
C LEU A 231 -7.52 -6.53 -9.56
N LEU A 232 -8.49 -7.26 -8.99
CA LEU A 232 -9.90 -7.11 -9.35
C LEU A 232 -10.38 -5.67 -9.09
N LEU A 233 -10.08 -5.10 -7.92
CA LEU A 233 -10.39 -3.70 -7.60
C LEU A 233 -9.77 -2.74 -8.62
N PHE A 234 -8.50 -2.93 -8.98
CA PHE A 234 -7.81 -2.09 -9.96
C PHE A 234 -8.47 -2.15 -11.34
N PHE A 235 -8.78 -3.34 -11.83
CA PHE A 235 -9.42 -3.47 -13.14
C PHE A 235 -10.89 -3.01 -13.12
N LEU A 236 -11.60 -3.14 -12.02
CA LEU A 236 -12.92 -2.54 -11.85
C LEU A 236 -12.89 -1.01 -11.92
N GLN A 237 -11.83 -0.35 -11.45
CA GLN A 237 -11.63 1.08 -11.64
C GLN A 237 -11.63 1.48 -13.13
N ALA A 238 -11.05 0.66 -14.00
CA ALA A 238 -11.03 0.91 -15.45
C ALA A 238 -12.37 0.52 -16.11
N LYS A 239 -12.91 -0.64 -15.77
CA LYS A 239 -14.08 -1.21 -16.46
C LYS A 239 -15.42 -0.59 -16.06
N LEU A 240 -15.59 -0.13 -14.82
CA LEU A 240 -16.84 0.52 -14.40
C LEU A 240 -17.21 1.75 -15.26
N PRO A 241 -16.27 2.66 -15.59
CA PRO A 241 -16.56 3.76 -16.54
C PRO A 241 -16.94 3.26 -17.93
N GLU A 242 -16.31 2.19 -18.44
CA GLU A 242 -16.63 1.60 -19.75
C GLU A 242 -18.06 1.04 -19.80
N LYS A 243 -18.58 0.55 -18.66
CA LYS A 243 -19.96 0.05 -18.50
C LYS A 243 -20.99 1.18 -18.26
N GLY A 244 -20.56 2.44 -18.36
CA GLY A 244 -21.44 3.60 -18.28
C GLY A 244 -21.85 4.02 -16.88
N ILE A 245 -21.08 3.68 -15.86
CA ILE A 245 -21.32 4.23 -14.51
C ILE A 245 -21.19 5.78 -14.58
N PRO A 246 -22.14 6.55 -14.02
CA PRO A 246 -22.00 8.01 -13.96
C PRO A 246 -20.73 8.41 -13.20
N GLY A 247 -20.01 9.45 -13.70
CA GLY A 247 -18.75 9.87 -13.08
C GLY A 247 -18.86 10.18 -11.59
N TRP A 248 -19.98 10.77 -11.14
CA TRP A 248 -20.24 11.00 -9.71
C TRP A 248 -20.44 9.72 -8.90
N ALA A 249 -20.87 8.63 -9.53
CA ALA A 249 -21.15 7.36 -8.87
C ALA A 249 -19.92 6.43 -8.80
N LEU A 250 -18.85 6.71 -9.57
CA LEU A 250 -17.64 5.89 -9.57
C LEU A 250 -16.99 5.83 -8.18
N GLY A 251 -16.76 6.98 -7.55
CA GLY A 251 -16.17 7.03 -6.21
C GLY A 251 -17.00 6.28 -5.16
N PRO A 252 -18.30 6.55 -5.01
CA PRO A 252 -19.19 5.78 -4.14
C PRO A 252 -19.21 4.28 -4.43
N ALA A 253 -19.18 3.87 -5.72
CA ALA A 253 -19.12 2.46 -6.09
C ALA A 253 -17.80 1.80 -5.62
N LEU A 254 -16.66 2.42 -5.87
CA LEU A 254 -15.37 1.92 -5.42
C LEU A 254 -15.28 1.85 -3.89
N LEU A 255 -15.81 2.85 -3.19
CA LEU A 255 -15.87 2.81 -1.72
C LEU A 255 -16.76 1.66 -1.23
N LEU A 256 -17.88 1.39 -1.90
CA LEU A 256 -18.77 0.27 -1.56
C LEU A 256 -18.04 -1.08 -1.72
N LEU A 257 -17.21 -1.24 -2.75
CA LEU A 257 -16.35 -2.43 -2.92
C LEU A 257 -15.48 -2.64 -1.67
N GLU A 258 -14.74 -1.61 -1.26
CA GLU A 258 -13.85 -1.67 -0.09
C GLU A 258 -14.61 -1.93 1.24
N MET A 259 -15.87 -1.50 1.35
CA MET A 259 -16.71 -1.80 2.51
C MET A 259 -16.96 -3.29 2.71
N GLY A 260 -16.89 -4.10 1.66
CA GLY A 260 -16.91 -5.56 1.76
C GLY A 260 -15.88 -6.09 2.74
N GLY A 261 -14.65 -5.57 2.69
CA GLY A 261 -13.58 -5.93 3.62
C GLY A 261 -13.93 -5.66 5.08
N ILE A 262 -14.57 -4.50 5.36
CA ILE A 262 -15.03 -4.19 6.72
C ILE A 262 -16.05 -5.24 7.20
N VAL A 263 -16.97 -5.65 6.35
CA VAL A 263 -17.95 -6.69 6.68
C VAL A 263 -17.26 -8.03 6.92
N GLY A 264 -16.33 -8.44 6.04
CA GLY A 264 -15.56 -9.68 6.16
C GLY A 264 -14.75 -9.76 7.44
N SER A 265 -14.01 -8.69 7.75
CA SER A 265 -13.18 -8.60 8.96
C SER A 265 -14.00 -8.68 10.25
N ARG A 266 -15.23 -8.19 10.24
CA ARG A 266 -16.16 -8.30 11.39
C ARG A 266 -16.83 -9.67 11.46
N LEU A 267 -17.22 -10.23 10.33
CA LEU A 267 -17.94 -11.48 10.26
C LEU A 267 -17.09 -12.65 10.73
N ILE A 268 -15.79 -12.67 10.37
CA ILE A 268 -14.87 -13.74 10.77
C ILE A 268 -14.70 -13.86 12.29
N LEU A 269 -14.88 -12.76 13.03
CA LEU A 269 -14.80 -12.79 14.50
C LEU A 269 -15.91 -13.63 15.13
N LYS A 270 -17.06 -13.81 14.43
CA LYS A 270 -18.16 -14.68 14.86
C LYS A 270 -17.91 -16.16 14.55
N TRP A 271 -17.08 -16.46 13.56
CA TRP A 271 -16.76 -17.82 13.10
C TRP A 271 -15.41 -18.30 13.63
N ARG A 272 -15.24 -18.34 14.93
CA ARG A 272 -13.96 -18.66 15.57
C ARG A 272 -13.45 -20.06 15.26
N ASP A 273 -14.32 -21.04 15.09
CA ASP A 273 -13.99 -22.46 14.94
C ASP A 273 -13.74 -22.90 13.48
N ILE A 274 -13.88 -22.00 12.51
CA ILE A 274 -13.64 -22.34 11.12
C ILE A 274 -12.17 -22.75 10.91
N ARG A 275 -11.95 -23.92 10.28
CA ARG A 275 -10.60 -24.36 9.91
C ARG A 275 -10.00 -23.43 8.86
N TYR A 276 -8.72 -23.10 8.97
CA TYR A 276 -8.05 -22.19 8.04
C TYR A 276 -8.21 -22.59 6.58
N LEU A 277 -8.09 -23.88 6.24
CA LEU A 277 -8.26 -24.37 4.88
C LEU A 277 -9.66 -24.07 4.32
N HIS A 278 -10.72 -24.26 5.13
CA HIS A 278 -12.08 -23.96 4.67
C HIS A 278 -12.28 -22.46 4.46
N LEU A 279 -11.70 -21.63 5.35
CA LEU A 279 -11.74 -20.18 5.16
C LEU A 279 -10.98 -19.76 3.89
N PHE A 280 -9.79 -20.28 3.65
CA PHE A 280 -9.01 -20.03 2.44
C PHE A 280 -9.78 -20.42 1.17
N LEU A 281 -10.36 -21.62 1.14
CA LEU A 281 -11.17 -22.08 -0.01
C LEU A 281 -12.41 -21.19 -0.21
N LEU A 282 -13.07 -20.79 0.88
CA LEU A 282 -14.23 -19.88 0.81
C LEU A 282 -13.79 -18.50 0.25
N SER A 283 -12.69 -17.94 0.74
CA SER A 283 -12.15 -16.68 0.21
C SER A 283 -11.79 -16.78 -1.27
N CYS A 284 -11.16 -17.89 -1.70
CA CYS A 284 -10.90 -18.14 -3.12
C CYS A 284 -12.21 -18.18 -3.94
N LEU A 285 -13.26 -18.83 -3.44
CA LEU A 285 -14.56 -18.88 -4.12
C LEU A 285 -15.22 -17.50 -4.20
N MET A 286 -15.08 -16.68 -3.16
CA MET A 286 -15.62 -15.31 -3.13
C MET A 286 -14.90 -14.41 -4.12
N VAL A 287 -13.56 -14.48 -4.20
CA VAL A 287 -12.78 -13.73 -5.20
C VAL A 287 -13.10 -14.23 -6.61
N LEU A 288 -13.22 -15.55 -6.81
CA LEU A 288 -13.64 -16.11 -8.10
C LEU A 288 -15.04 -15.62 -8.51
N ALA A 289 -15.99 -15.57 -7.57
CA ALA A 289 -17.32 -15.01 -7.82
C ALA A 289 -17.23 -13.52 -8.22
N GLY A 290 -16.34 -12.75 -7.59
CA GLY A 290 -16.04 -11.37 -7.98
C GLY A 290 -15.55 -11.24 -9.41
N ILE A 291 -14.59 -12.08 -9.80
CA ILE A 291 -14.04 -12.16 -11.17
C ILE A 291 -15.14 -12.54 -12.19
N LEU A 292 -15.99 -13.50 -11.86
CA LEU A 292 -17.09 -13.89 -12.75
C LEU A 292 -18.14 -12.77 -12.90
N LEU A 293 -18.48 -12.07 -11.81
CA LEU A 293 -19.44 -10.97 -11.83
C LEU A 293 -18.89 -9.70 -12.54
N GLU A 294 -17.58 -9.55 -12.63
CA GLU A 294 -16.93 -8.48 -13.39
C GLU A 294 -17.30 -8.52 -14.88
N HIS A 295 -17.57 -9.72 -15.42
CA HIS A 295 -17.99 -9.91 -16.81
C HIS A 295 -19.46 -9.54 -17.08
N SER A 296 -20.18 -9.10 -16.07
CA SER A 296 -21.57 -8.68 -16.23
C SER A 296 -21.70 -7.52 -17.24
N PRO A 297 -22.78 -7.47 -18.02
CA PRO A 297 -23.08 -6.34 -18.88
C PRO A 297 -23.42 -5.05 -18.09
N SER A 298 -23.77 -5.18 -16.82
CA SER A 298 -24.17 -4.08 -15.94
C SER A 298 -23.14 -3.83 -14.84
N TYR A 299 -22.95 -2.56 -14.46
CA TYR A 299 -22.02 -2.18 -13.38
C TYR A 299 -22.47 -2.65 -11.99
N PHE A 300 -23.78 -2.89 -11.75
CA PHE A 300 -24.27 -3.30 -10.44
C PHE A 300 -23.73 -4.67 -9.96
N PRO A 301 -23.82 -5.77 -10.76
CA PRO A 301 -23.18 -7.03 -10.37
C PRO A 301 -21.67 -6.94 -10.25
N MET A 302 -20.99 -6.09 -11.03
CA MET A 302 -19.55 -5.86 -10.92
C MET A 302 -19.19 -5.28 -9.55
N VAL A 303 -19.93 -4.27 -9.09
CA VAL A 303 -19.76 -3.69 -7.75
C VAL A 303 -20.04 -4.71 -6.65
N LEU A 304 -21.11 -5.51 -6.80
CA LEU A 304 -21.42 -6.59 -5.85
C LEU A 304 -20.30 -7.65 -5.83
N GLY A 305 -19.74 -7.99 -6.98
CA GLY A 305 -18.64 -8.94 -7.11
C GLY A 305 -17.40 -8.50 -6.35
N GLY A 306 -16.98 -7.25 -6.55
CA GLY A 306 -15.84 -6.69 -5.81
C GLY A 306 -16.10 -6.61 -4.31
N PHE A 307 -17.32 -6.23 -3.88
CA PHE A 307 -17.70 -6.27 -2.45
C PHE A 307 -17.54 -7.68 -1.85
N ILE A 308 -17.98 -8.71 -2.57
CA ILE A 308 -17.86 -10.11 -2.12
C ILE A 308 -16.38 -10.53 -2.07
N ALA A 309 -15.58 -10.16 -3.06
CA ALA A 309 -14.15 -10.47 -3.09
C ALA A 309 -13.40 -9.84 -1.92
N ALA A 310 -13.56 -8.55 -1.70
CA ALA A 310 -12.97 -7.84 -0.56
C ALA A 310 -13.41 -8.42 0.80
N MET A 311 -14.69 -8.85 0.91
CA MET A 311 -15.18 -9.50 2.12
C MET A 311 -14.44 -10.84 2.39
N GLY A 312 -14.12 -11.60 1.35
CA GLY A 312 -13.37 -12.86 1.46
C GLY A 312 -11.90 -12.62 1.82
N ASP A 313 -11.26 -11.62 1.19
CA ASP A 313 -9.87 -11.27 1.44
C ASP A 313 -9.63 -10.81 2.87
N ASP A 314 -10.32 -9.78 3.33
CA ASP A 314 -10.14 -9.24 4.68
C ASP A 314 -10.48 -10.25 5.79
N ALA A 315 -11.47 -11.14 5.56
CA ALA A 315 -11.76 -12.22 6.49
C ALA A 315 -10.58 -13.19 6.63
N LEU A 316 -9.93 -13.55 5.50
CA LEU A 316 -8.75 -14.40 5.50
C LEU A 316 -7.55 -13.68 6.12
N GLN A 317 -7.32 -12.41 5.77
CA GLN A 317 -6.22 -11.59 6.28
C GLN A 317 -6.26 -11.48 7.81
N VAL A 318 -7.41 -11.17 8.40
CA VAL A 318 -7.58 -11.10 9.86
C VAL A 318 -7.21 -12.44 10.52
N ARG A 319 -7.65 -13.55 9.97
CA ARG A 319 -7.34 -14.89 10.50
C ARG A 319 -5.87 -15.27 10.32
N THR A 320 -5.29 -14.92 9.18
CA THR A 320 -3.88 -15.17 8.88
C THR A 320 -2.99 -14.39 9.84
N ASN A 321 -3.24 -13.07 9.99
CA ASN A 321 -2.47 -12.21 10.86
C ASN A 321 -2.51 -12.70 12.32
N ALA A 322 -3.68 -13.08 12.84
CA ALA A 322 -3.80 -13.64 14.18
C ALA A 322 -2.93 -14.90 14.35
N ARG A 323 -2.98 -15.84 13.39
CA ARG A 323 -2.16 -17.06 13.45
C ARG A 323 -0.67 -16.81 13.35
N LEU A 324 -0.26 -15.87 12.48
CA LEU A 324 1.14 -15.50 12.33
C LEU A 324 1.68 -14.86 13.61
N GLN A 325 0.88 -13.98 14.25
CA GLN A 325 1.26 -13.38 15.55
C GLN A 325 1.45 -14.43 16.65
N ASP A 326 0.66 -15.51 16.65
CA ASP A 326 0.79 -16.61 17.62
C ASP A 326 2.02 -17.50 17.37
N MET A 327 2.56 -17.50 16.13
CA MET A 327 3.72 -18.33 15.74
C MET A 327 5.06 -17.70 16.08
N PHE A 328 5.12 -16.38 16.29
CA PHE A 328 6.38 -15.66 16.43
C PHE A 328 6.43 -14.80 17.70
N PRO A 329 7.59 -14.76 18.39
CA PRO A 329 7.81 -13.85 19.49
C PRO A 329 7.79 -12.39 19.03
N SER A 330 7.54 -11.47 19.95
CA SER A 330 7.38 -10.03 19.66
C SER A 330 8.58 -9.41 18.95
N GLU A 331 9.79 -9.90 19.23
CA GLU A 331 11.04 -9.41 18.62
C GLU A 331 11.15 -9.72 17.14
N GLN A 332 10.43 -10.72 16.64
CA GLN A 332 10.48 -11.16 15.24
C GLN A 332 9.30 -10.62 14.38
N ARG A 333 8.38 -9.90 15.00
CA ARG A 333 7.17 -9.40 14.28
C ARG A 333 7.48 -8.43 13.15
N ALA A 334 8.47 -7.57 13.33
CA ALA A 334 8.90 -6.65 12.26
C ALA A 334 9.46 -7.42 11.05
N THR A 335 10.29 -8.45 11.30
CA THR A 335 10.79 -9.30 10.22
C THR A 335 9.67 -10.09 9.54
N LEU A 336 8.68 -10.54 10.33
CA LEU A 336 7.49 -11.22 9.80
C LEU A 336 6.71 -10.34 8.82
N THR A 337 6.46 -9.07 9.18
CA THR A 337 5.78 -8.11 8.31
C THR A 337 6.56 -7.87 7.00
N SER A 338 7.88 -7.76 7.07
CA SER A 338 8.71 -7.61 5.85
C SER A 338 8.64 -8.84 4.96
N VAL A 339 8.59 -10.06 5.53
CA VAL A 339 8.45 -11.31 4.75
C VAL A 339 7.06 -11.42 4.12
N GLU A 340 6.03 -10.95 4.81
CA GLU A 340 4.67 -10.90 4.27
C GLU A 340 4.58 -9.93 3.09
N SER A 341 5.13 -8.71 3.22
CA SER A 341 5.25 -7.74 2.12
C SER A 341 6.06 -8.30 0.93
N PHE A 342 7.14 -9.01 1.23
CA PHE A 342 7.96 -9.68 0.20
C PHE A 342 7.16 -10.76 -0.54
N SER A 343 6.41 -11.60 0.18
CA SER A 343 5.56 -12.66 -0.40
C SER A 343 4.47 -12.07 -1.29
N PHE A 344 3.80 -11.02 -0.82
CA PHE A 344 2.78 -10.30 -1.59
C PHE A 344 3.35 -9.70 -2.87
N SER A 345 4.45 -8.95 -2.78
CA SER A 345 5.09 -8.33 -3.95
C SER A 345 5.60 -9.36 -4.95
N THR A 346 6.11 -10.51 -4.49
CA THR A 346 6.53 -11.59 -5.38
C THR A 346 5.37 -12.15 -6.19
N ILE A 347 4.21 -12.33 -5.56
CA ILE A 347 2.98 -12.79 -6.24
C ILE A 347 2.51 -11.72 -7.23
N MET A 348 2.47 -10.45 -6.81
CA MET A 348 2.03 -9.34 -7.65
C MET A 348 2.89 -9.15 -8.91
N VAL A 349 4.21 -9.35 -8.83
CA VAL A 349 5.10 -9.31 -10.00
C VAL A 349 4.65 -10.26 -11.10
N VAL A 350 4.17 -11.44 -10.73
CA VAL A 350 3.71 -12.46 -11.69
C VAL A 350 2.25 -12.25 -12.08
N LEU A 351 1.39 -12.00 -11.10
CA LEU A 351 -0.07 -11.94 -11.33
C LEU A 351 -0.52 -10.66 -12.02
N SER A 352 0.12 -9.51 -11.77
CA SER A 352 -0.37 -8.23 -12.33
C SER A 352 -0.43 -8.22 -13.86
N PRO A 353 0.62 -8.61 -14.61
CA PRO A 353 0.56 -8.64 -16.06
C PRO A 353 -0.36 -9.76 -16.58
N LEU A 354 -0.41 -10.93 -15.91
CA LEU A 354 -1.29 -12.03 -16.26
C LEU A 354 -2.75 -11.66 -16.08
N ALA A 355 -3.10 -11.01 -14.97
CA ALA A 355 -4.45 -10.52 -14.73
C ALA A 355 -4.83 -9.44 -15.75
N GLY A 356 -3.92 -8.50 -16.06
CA GLY A 356 -4.14 -7.51 -17.11
C GLY A 356 -4.46 -8.13 -18.46
N PHE A 357 -3.73 -9.19 -18.83
CA PHE A 357 -4.01 -9.96 -20.04
C PHE A 357 -5.37 -10.68 -19.97
N PHE A 358 -5.64 -11.34 -18.86
CA PHE A 358 -6.90 -12.05 -18.65
C PHE A 358 -8.11 -11.12 -18.75
N PHE A 359 -8.12 -10.03 -17.98
CA PHE A 359 -9.22 -9.04 -17.96
C PHE A 359 -9.38 -8.25 -19.26
N SER A 360 -8.39 -8.23 -20.15
CA SER A 360 -8.50 -7.60 -21.46
C SER A 360 -9.06 -8.50 -22.57
N HIS A 361 -9.00 -9.83 -22.40
CA HIS A 361 -9.41 -10.79 -23.43
C HIS A 361 -10.64 -11.62 -23.06
N TRP A 362 -11.12 -11.41 -21.86
CA TRP A 362 -12.27 -12.18 -21.32
C TRP A 362 -13.51 -11.33 -21.08
#